data_6fd8f74d4b16cda3e4df44a1e300f0d1
#
_entry.id   6fd8f74d4b16cda3e4df44a1e300f0d1
#
_cell.length_a   1.000
_cell.length_b   1.000
_cell.length_c   1.000
_cell.angle_alpha   90.00
_cell.angle_beta   90.00
_cell.angle_gamma   90.00
#
_symmetry.space_group_name_H-M   'P 1'
#
loop_
_entity.id
_entity.type
_entity.pdbx_description
1 polymer ?
#
loop_
_entity_poly.entity_id
_entity_poly.type
_entity_poly.pdbx_seq_one_letter_code
_entity_poly.pdbx_strand_id
1 'polypeptide(L)'
;MKYTVSLKENHEFRRLYHRGVSTAGRHLVLYCRKNRLGYNRLGLTVSAKLAGAVQRNRVKRLFREAYRLHEDEFAKGVDLGLVARSRAVGATYWEIEKSLLRALKENKAAAAQA
;
A
#
# COMPACT_ATOMS: atom_id res chain seq x y z
N MET A 1 -12.39 6.72 3.15
CA MET A 1 -11.45 6.31 4.22
C MET A 1 -11.64 7.21 5.44
N LYS A 2 -11.53 6.66 6.62
CA LYS A 2 -11.85 7.39 7.85
C LYS A 2 -10.73 8.31 8.31
N TYR A 3 -9.47 7.87 8.20
CA TYR A 3 -8.33 8.61 8.73
C TYR A 3 -7.09 8.47 7.83
N THR A 4 -7.31 8.30 6.55
CA THR A 4 -6.23 8.15 5.57
C THR A 4 -6.39 9.14 4.43
N VAL A 5 -5.30 9.83 4.10
CA VAL A 5 -5.22 10.73 2.96
C VAL A 5 -4.16 10.21 1.98
N SER A 6 -4.11 10.79 0.78
CA SER A 6 -3.12 10.38 -0.22
C SER A 6 -1.73 10.92 0.11
N LEU A 7 -0.74 10.09 -0.07
CA LEU A 7 0.67 10.50 -0.05
C LEU A 7 0.99 11.06 -1.43
N LYS A 8 1.43 12.32 -1.51
CA LYS A 8 1.53 13.03 -2.80
C LYS A 8 2.93 13.48 -3.18
N GLU A 9 3.77 13.82 -2.19
CA GLU A 9 5.05 14.45 -2.47
C GLU A 9 6.14 13.42 -2.77
N ASN A 10 6.94 13.67 -3.82
CA ASN A 10 8.02 12.76 -4.23
C ASN A 10 9.03 12.49 -3.12
N HIS A 11 9.38 13.52 -2.34
CA HIS A 11 10.35 13.34 -1.25
C HIS A 11 9.79 12.45 -0.15
N GLU A 12 8.47 12.45 0.05
CA GLU A 12 7.82 11.60 1.04
C GLU A 12 7.83 10.13 0.59
N PHE A 13 7.58 9.89 -0.72
CA PHE A 13 7.70 8.55 -1.30
C PHE A 13 9.11 8.01 -1.18
N ARG A 14 10.12 8.84 -1.51
CA ARG A 14 11.51 8.42 -1.42
C ARG A 14 11.91 8.07 0.01
N ARG A 15 11.46 8.87 0.97
CA ARG A 15 11.72 8.62 2.40
C ARG A 15 11.09 7.31 2.84
N LEU A 16 9.86 7.06 2.43
CA LEU A 16 9.14 5.83 2.74
C LEU A 16 9.86 4.61 2.17
N TYR A 17 10.26 4.67 0.90
CA TYR A 17 10.94 3.55 0.25
C TYR A 17 12.34 3.31 0.80
N HIS A 18 13.00 4.35 1.28
CA HIS A 18 14.36 4.25 1.84
C HIS A 18 14.37 3.79 3.30
N ARG A 19 13.44 4.30 4.11
CA ARG A 19 13.46 4.13 5.56
C ARG A 19 12.30 3.31 6.11
N GLY A 20 11.31 3.01 5.30
CA GLY A 20 10.17 2.24 5.73
C GLY A 20 10.49 0.76 5.88
N VAL A 21 9.70 0.08 6.70
CA VAL A 21 9.73 -1.37 6.81
C VAL A 21 8.98 -1.94 5.61
N SER A 22 9.64 -2.78 4.82
CA SER A 22 9.04 -3.35 3.62
C SER A 22 8.74 -4.84 3.77
N THR A 23 7.66 -5.27 3.16
CA THR A 23 7.29 -6.68 3.09
C THR A 23 6.84 -6.99 1.67
N ALA A 24 7.54 -7.92 1.02
CA ALA A 24 7.21 -8.31 -0.33
C ALA A 24 6.16 -9.41 -0.33
N GLY A 25 5.07 -9.19 -1.06
CA GLY A 25 4.05 -10.19 -1.31
C GLY A 25 4.09 -10.62 -2.77
N ARG A 26 3.14 -11.47 -3.14
CA ARG A 26 3.06 -11.99 -4.50
C ARG A 26 2.68 -10.92 -5.53
N HIS A 27 1.78 -10.01 -5.16
CA HIS A 27 1.22 -9.00 -6.06
C HIS A 27 1.70 -7.60 -5.76
N LEU A 28 2.26 -7.37 -4.59
CA LEU A 28 2.65 -6.03 -4.15
C LEU A 28 3.77 -6.09 -3.11
N VAL A 29 4.42 -4.94 -2.93
CA VAL A 29 5.33 -4.73 -1.81
C VAL A 29 4.69 -3.66 -0.93
N LEU A 30 4.56 -3.96 0.36
CA LEU A 30 4.02 -3.03 1.35
C LEU A 30 5.16 -2.34 2.08
N TYR A 31 5.19 -1.01 2.04
CA TYR A 31 6.11 -0.19 2.81
C TYR A 31 5.34 0.53 3.90
N CYS A 32 5.90 0.62 5.09
CA CYS A 32 5.26 1.31 6.20
C CYS A 32 6.29 2.02 7.07
N ARG A 33 5.95 3.25 7.48
CA ARG A 33 6.79 4.06 8.35
C ARG A 33 5.93 4.97 9.22
N LYS A 34 6.27 5.12 10.50
CA LYS A 34 5.59 6.07 11.37
C LYS A 34 5.78 7.49 10.86
N ASN A 35 4.70 8.26 10.83
CA ASN A 35 4.73 9.65 10.36
C ASN A 35 4.46 10.69 11.45
N ARG A 36 3.98 10.28 12.62
CA ARG A 36 3.69 11.15 13.77
C ARG A 36 2.61 12.20 13.50
N LEU A 37 1.73 11.94 12.53
CA LEU A 37 0.69 12.90 12.15
C LEU A 37 -0.66 12.62 12.80
N GLY A 38 -0.84 11.44 13.40
CA GLY A 38 -2.13 11.05 13.96
C GLY A 38 -3.13 10.54 12.93
N TYR A 39 -2.77 10.56 11.66
CA TYR A 39 -3.55 9.98 10.56
C TYR A 39 -2.61 9.31 9.57
N ASN A 40 -3.17 8.49 8.67
CA ASN A 40 -2.38 7.75 7.70
C ASN A 40 -2.27 8.48 6.37
N ARG A 41 -1.18 8.23 5.65
CA ARG A 41 -1.03 8.66 4.27
C ARG A 41 -0.75 7.41 3.44
N LEU A 42 -1.49 7.26 2.34
CA LEU A 42 -1.39 6.09 1.46
C LEU A 42 -0.89 6.49 0.09
N GLY A 43 0.21 5.90 -0.35
CA GLY A 43 0.74 6.05 -1.69
C GLY A 43 0.61 4.77 -2.48
N LEU A 44 0.23 4.90 -3.74
CA LEU A 44 0.08 3.75 -4.66
C LEU A 44 1.01 3.95 -5.84
N THR A 45 1.83 2.97 -6.12
CA THR A 45 2.79 3.04 -7.22
C THR A 45 2.65 1.83 -8.13
N VAL A 46 2.39 2.11 -9.41
CA VAL A 46 2.38 1.09 -10.47
C VAL A 46 3.27 1.60 -11.59
N SER A 47 4.39 0.93 -11.83
CA SER A 47 5.36 1.34 -12.83
C SER A 47 4.77 1.28 -14.24
N ALA A 48 5.11 2.29 -15.06
CA ALA A 48 4.75 2.31 -16.48
C ALA A 48 5.34 1.13 -17.27
N LYS A 49 6.39 0.51 -16.72
CA LYS A 49 7.00 -0.68 -17.34
C LYS A 49 6.13 -1.92 -17.21
N LEU A 50 5.21 -1.95 -16.24
CA LEU A 50 4.37 -3.12 -16.02
C LEU A 50 3.15 -3.16 -16.93
N ALA A 51 2.59 -2.00 -17.28
CA ALA A 51 1.34 -1.96 -18.03
C ALA A 51 1.03 -0.56 -18.53
N GLY A 52 0.08 -0.46 -19.46
CA GLY A 52 -0.43 0.83 -19.93
C GLY A 52 -1.29 1.54 -18.90
N ALA A 53 -1.69 2.77 -19.21
CA ALA A 53 -2.40 3.64 -18.28
C ALA A 53 -3.71 3.04 -17.75
N VAL A 54 -4.49 2.40 -18.58
CA VAL A 54 -5.79 1.80 -18.19
C VAL A 54 -5.55 0.71 -17.15
N GLN A 55 -4.60 -0.18 -17.41
CA GLN A 55 -4.29 -1.27 -16.50
C GLN A 55 -3.68 -0.76 -15.19
N ARG A 56 -2.80 0.24 -15.25
CA ARG A 56 -2.23 0.83 -14.05
C ARG A 56 -3.31 1.44 -13.16
N ASN A 57 -4.25 2.15 -13.74
CA ASN A 57 -5.35 2.75 -12.98
C ASN A 57 -6.25 1.69 -12.35
N ARG A 58 -6.46 0.58 -13.06
CA ARG A 58 -7.22 -0.55 -12.51
C ARG A 58 -6.53 -1.14 -11.28
N VAL A 59 -5.22 -1.37 -11.36
CA VAL A 59 -4.44 -1.91 -10.24
C VAL A 59 -4.51 -0.96 -9.03
N LYS A 60 -4.33 0.33 -9.26
CA LYS A 60 -4.43 1.33 -8.18
C LYS A 60 -5.81 1.31 -7.53
N ARG A 61 -6.87 1.17 -8.33
CA ARG A 61 -8.24 1.10 -7.80
C ARG A 61 -8.43 -0.12 -6.92
N LEU A 62 -7.91 -1.27 -7.35
CA LEU A 62 -8.00 -2.50 -6.56
C LEU A 62 -7.22 -2.38 -5.25
N PHE A 63 -6.03 -1.80 -5.29
CA PHE A 63 -5.21 -1.57 -4.09
C PHE A 63 -5.95 -0.64 -3.12
N ARG A 64 -6.49 0.46 -3.62
CA ARG A 64 -7.22 1.43 -2.80
C ARG A 64 -8.44 0.80 -2.15
N GLU A 65 -9.19 0.00 -2.91
CA GLU A 65 -10.38 -0.67 -2.38
C GLU A 65 -10.01 -1.69 -1.30
N ALA A 66 -8.99 -2.49 -1.54
CA ALA A 66 -8.53 -3.47 -0.55
C ALA A 66 -8.08 -2.78 0.75
N TYR A 67 -7.33 -1.69 0.64
CA TYR A 67 -6.92 -0.93 1.82
C TYR A 67 -8.13 -0.32 2.53
N ARG A 68 -9.04 0.30 1.77
CA ARG A 68 -10.21 0.97 2.34
C ARG A 68 -11.05 0.02 3.19
N LEU A 69 -11.24 -1.19 2.71
CA LEU A 69 -12.05 -2.20 3.42
C LEU A 69 -11.36 -2.74 4.66
N HIS A 70 -10.04 -2.59 4.76
CA HIS A 70 -9.25 -3.11 5.87
C HIS A 70 -8.47 -2.01 6.61
N GLU A 71 -8.87 -0.77 6.44
CA GLU A 71 -8.18 0.39 7.03
C GLU A 71 -7.97 0.24 8.54
N ASP A 72 -8.97 -0.26 9.24
CA ASP A 72 -8.92 -0.40 10.69
C ASP A 72 -7.93 -1.45 11.18
N GLU A 73 -7.47 -2.33 10.29
CA GLU A 73 -6.49 -3.36 10.65
C GLU A 73 -5.05 -2.83 10.57
N PHE A 74 -4.86 -1.65 9.98
CA PHE A 74 -3.55 -1.01 9.88
C PHE A 74 -3.31 -0.09 11.07
N ALA A 75 -2.03 0.11 11.42
CA ALA A 75 -1.66 1.06 12.46
C ALA A 75 -2.07 2.47 12.07
N LYS A 76 -2.31 3.33 13.06
CA LYS A 76 -2.59 4.76 12.84
C LYS A 76 -1.30 5.56 12.95
N GLY A 77 -1.23 6.65 12.19
CA GLY A 77 -0.07 7.53 12.21
C GLY A 77 1.09 6.97 11.41
N VAL A 78 0.80 6.32 10.30
CA VAL A 78 1.81 5.71 9.42
C VAL A 78 1.66 6.20 7.99
N ASP A 79 2.80 6.23 7.30
CA ASP A 79 2.83 6.34 5.84
C ASP A 79 2.87 4.92 5.29
N LEU A 80 2.01 4.65 4.33
CA LEU A 80 1.89 3.35 3.68
C LEU A 80 2.12 3.50 2.20
N GLY A 81 2.92 2.61 1.63
CA GLY A 81 3.15 2.56 0.19
C GLY A 81 2.84 1.16 -0.32
N LEU A 82 2.01 1.09 -1.35
CA LEU A 82 1.74 -0.17 -2.04
C LEU A 82 2.36 -0.07 -3.43
N VAL A 83 3.38 -0.86 -3.68
CA VAL A 83 4.09 -0.89 -4.95
C VAL A 83 3.71 -2.16 -5.68
N ALA A 84 3.14 -2.02 -6.88
CA ALA A 84 2.69 -3.16 -7.65
C ALA A 84 3.86 -3.99 -8.18
N ARG A 85 3.69 -5.30 -8.10
CA ARG A 85 4.55 -6.26 -8.80
C ARG A 85 3.84 -6.70 -10.09
N SER A 86 4.57 -7.30 -11.01
CA SER A 86 4.03 -7.69 -12.31
C SER A 86 2.75 -8.54 -12.21
N ARG A 87 2.65 -9.40 -11.21
CA ARG A 87 1.49 -10.26 -11.00
C ARG A 87 0.22 -9.53 -10.61
N ALA A 88 0.32 -8.25 -10.21
CA ALA A 88 -0.86 -7.44 -9.92
C ALA A 88 -1.65 -7.10 -11.19
N VAL A 89 -0.97 -7.04 -12.32
CA VAL A 89 -1.63 -6.76 -13.60
C VAL A 89 -2.48 -7.98 -13.99
N GLY A 90 -3.79 -7.75 -14.15
CA GLY A 90 -4.72 -8.84 -14.45
C GLY A 90 -5.22 -9.62 -13.24
N ALA A 91 -4.73 -9.32 -12.04
CA ALA A 91 -5.19 -9.98 -10.82
C ALA A 91 -6.62 -9.59 -10.48
N THR A 92 -7.32 -10.50 -9.79
CA THR A 92 -8.65 -10.20 -9.26
C THR A 92 -8.52 -9.41 -7.95
N TYR A 93 -9.62 -8.77 -7.55
CA TYR A 93 -9.66 -8.10 -6.26
C TYR A 93 -9.28 -9.05 -5.11
N TRP A 94 -9.80 -10.28 -5.15
CA TRP A 94 -9.58 -11.27 -4.09
C TRP A 94 -8.10 -11.65 -3.95
N GLU A 95 -7.41 -11.75 -5.07
CA GLU A 95 -5.97 -12.01 -5.06
C GLU A 95 -5.20 -10.84 -4.46
N ILE A 96 -5.57 -9.61 -4.81
CA ILE A 96 -4.96 -8.40 -4.24
C ILE A 96 -5.23 -8.31 -2.75
N GLU A 97 -6.48 -8.52 -2.34
CA GLU A 97 -6.86 -8.50 -0.93
C GLU A 97 -6.04 -9.49 -0.11
N LYS A 98 -5.95 -10.72 -0.58
CA LYS A 98 -5.19 -11.76 0.10
C LYS A 98 -3.71 -11.39 0.25
N SER A 99 -3.11 -10.86 -0.81
CA SER A 99 -1.72 -10.41 -0.77
C SER A 99 -1.51 -9.27 0.21
N LEU A 100 -2.44 -8.30 0.24
CA LEU A 100 -2.35 -7.16 1.14
C LEU A 100 -2.46 -7.60 2.60
N LEU A 101 -3.42 -8.44 2.93
CA LEU A 101 -3.62 -8.91 4.30
C LEU A 101 -2.44 -9.76 4.79
N ARG A 102 -1.87 -10.56 3.91
CA ARG A 102 -0.68 -11.33 4.24
C ARG A 102 0.52 -10.42 4.51
N ALA A 103 0.74 -9.42 3.65
CA ALA A 103 1.82 -8.45 3.85
C ALA A 103 1.63 -7.65 5.14
N LEU A 104 0.39 -7.29 5.45
CA LEU A 104 0.05 -6.60 6.69
C LEU A 104 0.47 -7.42 7.92
N LYS A 105 0.15 -8.70 7.94
CA LYS A 105 0.51 -9.59 9.05
C LYS A 105 2.02 -9.69 9.25
N GLU A 106 2.77 -9.70 8.15
CA GLU A 106 4.22 -9.87 8.18
C GLU A 106 4.97 -8.56 8.42
N ASN A 107 4.31 -7.41 8.25
CA ASN A 107 4.96 -6.11 8.39
C ASN A 107 4.80 -5.57 9.81
N LYS A 108 5.90 -5.53 10.55
CA LYS A 108 5.90 -5.14 11.97
C LYS A 108 5.44 -3.70 12.21
N ALA A 109 5.62 -2.82 11.22
CA ALA A 109 5.25 -1.42 11.37
C ALA A 109 3.80 -1.15 10.97
N ALA A 110 3.20 -2.00 10.14
CA ALA A 110 1.91 -1.73 9.51
C ALA A 110 0.72 -2.28 10.30
N ALA A 111 0.89 -3.36 11.06
CA ALA A 111 -0.22 -3.97 11.78
C ALA A 111 -0.66 -3.09 12.95
N ALA A 112 -1.97 -2.94 13.12
CA ALA A 112 -2.53 -2.25 14.26
C ALA A 112 -2.14 -2.99 15.54
N GLN A 113 -1.75 -2.24 16.58
CA GLN A 113 -1.43 -2.84 17.86
C GLN A 113 -2.71 -2.98 18.69
N ALA A 114 -2.88 -4.15 19.23
CA ALA A 114 -4.04 -4.43 20.07
C ALA A 114 -3.95 -3.67 21.39
#